data_65675c59288f5d15e90e5caeeed697ca
#
_entry.id   65675c59288f5d15e90e5caeeed697ca
#
_cell.length_a   1.000
_cell.length_b   1.000
_cell.length_c   1.000
_cell.angle_alpha   90.00
_cell.angle_beta   90.00
_cell.angle_gamma   90.00
#
_symmetry.space_group_name_H-M   'P 1'
#
loop_
_entity.id
_entity.type
_entity.pdbx_description
1 polymer ?
#
loop_
_entity_poly.entity_id
_entity_poly.type
_entity_poly.pdbx_seq_one_letter_code
_entity_poly.pdbx_strand_id
1 'polypeptide(L)'
;ISILISISISLYKERERERVRACSSSVKEEMKVAKDDDGSTAAKAEVGEVRTSARGKQRRVLYAQAEARLLAVKEVVQEMIKAVREQKQLNLNNAKNKAAKKYGVDGSVRLTEIIAAVPEEHKKTLMPQLRAKPVRTASGVAVVAVMSKPHRCPHIATTGNVCVYCPGGPDSDFEYSTQSYTGYEPTSMRAIRARYDPYAQARGRVDQLSRLGHSTDKVEYVLMGGTFMSLPMDYRDYFIRNLHDALSGATSSSVDEAVKSSEHGKHRCVGMTIETRPDYCLGPHLRQMLKYGCTRLEIGLQSIYEDVARDTNRGHTVKAVNRCFREAKDAGFKVVAHMMPDLPNVGMERDYESFLEAFENPDFRMDGLKLYPTLVIRGTGLYELWRNGFYRSYSPEKLVDLVARILALVPPWTRVYRVQRDIPMPLVTSGVEKGNLRELAMARMAELGLKCRDVRAREAGMQDIHNRVSPKDIELVRREYCGNGGWETFLSYEDPKQDILVGLLRLRKLTKKAGKNNAELKGKVSMVRELHVYGTAVKVSTREAGRFQHRGYGAALMKEAERIARDEHGSIKMAVISGVGTRNYYRKLGYELDGPYMSKSLE
;
A
#
# COMPACT_ATOMS: atom_id res chain seq x y z
N ILE A 1 32.29 11.47 19.11
CA ILE A 1 31.96 11.46 17.65
C ILE A 1 33.14 10.90 16.88
N SER A 2 34.39 11.33 17.15
CA SER A 2 35.61 10.81 16.49
C SER A 2 35.81 9.33 16.73
N ILE A 3 35.52 8.81 17.91
CA ILE A 3 35.68 7.40 18.31
C ILE A 3 34.64 6.50 17.61
N LEU A 4 33.38 6.93 17.51
CA LEU A 4 32.31 6.17 16.83
C LEU A 4 32.50 6.10 15.33
N ILE A 5 33.06 7.13 14.72
CA ILE A 5 33.41 7.14 13.29
C ILE A 5 34.61 6.22 13.04
N SER A 6 35.59 6.19 13.95
CA SER A 6 36.74 5.27 13.88
C SER A 6 36.31 3.81 14.03
N ILE A 7 35.37 3.51 14.92
CA ILE A 7 34.79 2.16 15.13
C ILE A 7 33.96 1.74 13.89
N SER A 8 33.16 2.63 13.30
CA SER A 8 32.39 2.33 12.10
C SER A 8 33.27 2.09 10.87
N ILE A 9 34.37 2.83 10.74
CA ILE A 9 35.39 2.62 9.70
C ILE A 9 36.15 1.31 9.94
N SER A 10 36.43 0.96 11.20
CA SER A 10 37.08 -0.29 11.58
C SER A 10 36.19 -1.49 11.25
N LEU A 11 34.90 -1.46 11.64
CA LEU A 11 33.93 -2.51 11.37
C LEU A 11 33.64 -2.67 9.86
N TYR A 12 33.63 -1.57 9.12
CA TYR A 12 33.52 -1.62 7.65
C TYR A 12 34.75 -2.27 7.01
N LYS A 13 35.94 -1.90 7.47
CA LYS A 13 37.20 -2.50 7.01
C LYS A 13 37.30 -4.00 7.35
N GLU A 14 36.76 -4.41 8.48
CA GLU A 14 36.77 -5.79 8.93
C GLU A 14 35.77 -6.65 8.12
N ARG A 15 34.56 -6.20 7.88
CA ARG A 15 33.58 -6.86 6.99
C ARG A 15 34.05 -6.93 5.54
N GLU A 16 34.76 -5.94 5.04
CA GLU A 16 35.36 -5.97 3.71
C GLU A 16 36.56 -6.94 3.64
N ARG A 17 37.35 -7.05 4.72
CA ARG A 17 38.42 -8.07 4.83
C ARG A 17 37.84 -9.48 4.87
N GLU A 18 36.73 -9.72 5.53
CA GLU A 18 36.02 -11.01 5.54
C GLU A 18 35.45 -11.35 4.16
N ARG A 19 34.83 -10.39 3.46
CA ARG A 19 34.38 -10.59 2.07
C ARG A 19 35.53 -10.90 1.11
N VAL A 20 36.67 -10.24 1.29
CA VAL A 20 37.87 -10.48 0.46
C VAL A 20 38.48 -11.85 0.79
N ARG A 21 38.43 -12.31 2.05
CA ARG A 21 38.86 -13.68 2.44
C ARG A 21 37.94 -14.74 1.86
N ALA A 22 36.61 -14.55 1.94
CA ALA A 22 35.62 -15.45 1.35
C ALA A 22 35.76 -15.54 -0.19
N CYS A 23 36.02 -14.43 -0.88
CA CYS A 23 36.23 -14.40 -2.31
C CYS A 23 37.60 -15.06 -2.69
N SER A 24 38.62 -14.96 -1.83
CA SER A 24 39.92 -15.57 -2.07
C SER A 24 39.95 -17.09 -1.80
N SER A 25 39.07 -17.58 -0.91
CA SER A 25 38.90 -19.03 -0.68
C SER A 25 38.13 -19.70 -1.83
N SER A 26 37.08 -19.05 -2.35
CA SER A 26 36.36 -19.50 -3.57
C SER A 26 37.24 -19.56 -4.80
N VAL A 27 38.13 -18.55 -5.01
CA VAL A 27 39.08 -18.54 -6.11
C VAL A 27 40.20 -19.59 -5.93
N LYS A 28 40.58 -19.96 -4.69
CA LYS A 28 41.52 -21.04 -4.41
C LYS A 28 40.94 -22.43 -4.65
N GLU A 29 39.63 -22.60 -4.42
CA GLU A 29 38.92 -23.84 -4.75
C GLU A 29 38.75 -24.02 -6.26
N GLU A 30 38.37 -22.96 -6.99
CA GLU A 30 38.31 -22.99 -8.46
C GLU A 30 39.71 -23.20 -9.12
N MET A 31 40.78 -22.72 -8.49
CA MET A 31 42.15 -22.98 -8.96
C MET A 31 42.69 -24.37 -8.61
N LYS A 32 42.11 -25.11 -7.69
CA LYS A 32 42.46 -26.50 -7.40
C LYS A 32 41.86 -27.48 -8.42
N VAL A 33 40.65 -27.15 -8.93
CA VAL A 33 39.98 -27.97 -9.96
C VAL A 33 40.63 -27.81 -11.36
N ALA A 34 41.38 -26.72 -11.61
CA ALA A 34 42.00 -26.42 -12.90
C ALA A 34 43.48 -26.88 -13.00
N LYS A 35 43.99 -27.72 -12.06
CA LYS A 35 45.41 -28.15 -12.02
C LYS A 35 45.68 -29.55 -12.57
N ASP A 36 44.68 -30.23 -13.11
CA ASP A 36 44.81 -31.59 -13.63
C ASP A 36 44.78 -31.70 -15.15
N ASP A 37 45.07 -30.63 -15.92
CA ASP A 37 45.31 -30.78 -17.36
C ASP A 37 46.34 -29.75 -17.88
N ASP A 38 47.40 -30.31 -18.40
CA ASP A 38 48.37 -29.88 -19.42
C ASP A 38 49.41 -28.77 -19.16
N GLY A 39 50.64 -29.18 -19.44
CA GLY A 39 51.89 -28.42 -19.32
C GLY A 39 52.13 -27.39 -20.42
N SER A 40 52.31 -26.15 -20.04
CA SER A 40 53.24 -25.20 -20.68
C SER A 40 53.51 -24.02 -19.74
N THR A 41 54.78 -23.91 -19.27
CA THR A 41 55.18 -23.05 -18.15
C THR A 41 55.85 -21.73 -18.53
N ALA A 42 55.79 -21.23 -19.77
CA ALA A 42 56.50 -20.01 -20.14
C ALA A 42 55.65 -18.74 -20.41
N ALA A 43 54.35 -18.86 -20.63
CA ALA A 43 53.51 -17.69 -21.02
C ALA A 43 52.69 -17.07 -19.87
N LYS A 44 52.84 -17.57 -18.63
CA LYS A 44 51.94 -17.19 -17.49
C LYS A 44 52.47 -16.09 -16.57
N ALA A 45 53.75 -15.70 -16.65
CA ALA A 45 54.34 -14.72 -15.72
C ALA A 45 53.98 -13.25 -16.07
N GLU A 46 54.04 -12.87 -17.34
CA GLU A 46 53.79 -11.47 -17.75
C GLU A 46 52.32 -11.02 -17.68
N VAL A 47 51.37 -11.94 -17.94
CA VAL A 47 49.94 -11.61 -17.88
C VAL A 47 49.42 -11.49 -16.44
N GLY A 48 50.08 -12.13 -15.47
CA GLY A 48 49.75 -12.09 -14.05
C GLY A 48 50.06 -10.75 -13.36
N GLU A 49 51.20 -10.13 -13.70
CA GLU A 49 51.61 -8.85 -13.11
C GLU A 49 50.79 -7.66 -13.63
N VAL A 50 50.44 -7.64 -14.91
CA VAL A 50 49.61 -6.58 -15.50
C VAL A 50 48.19 -6.59 -14.94
N ARG A 51 47.60 -7.77 -14.68
CA ARG A 51 46.26 -7.88 -14.08
C ARG A 51 46.22 -7.47 -12.60
N THR A 52 47.27 -7.78 -11.82
CA THR A 52 47.34 -7.36 -10.40
C THR A 52 47.54 -5.85 -10.24
N SER A 53 48.32 -5.22 -11.13
CA SER A 53 48.53 -3.76 -11.19
C SER A 53 47.22 -3.00 -11.54
N ALA A 54 46.46 -3.45 -12.52
CA ALA A 54 45.17 -2.85 -12.92
C ALA A 54 44.12 -2.99 -11.83
N ARG A 55 43.99 -4.17 -11.20
CA ARG A 55 43.10 -4.38 -10.05
C ARG A 55 43.48 -3.54 -8.83
N GLY A 56 44.78 -3.35 -8.57
CA GLY A 56 45.26 -2.50 -7.50
C GLY A 56 44.96 -1.02 -7.73
N LYS A 57 45.14 -0.51 -8.95
CA LYS A 57 44.75 0.86 -9.33
C LYS A 57 43.24 1.06 -9.24
N GLN A 58 42.44 0.14 -9.73
CA GLN A 58 40.99 0.21 -9.69
C GLN A 58 40.45 0.19 -8.25
N ARG A 59 41.02 -0.61 -7.35
CA ARG A 59 40.71 -0.59 -5.92
C ARG A 59 41.06 0.75 -5.27
N ARG A 60 42.24 1.33 -5.54
CA ARG A 60 42.61 2.65 -4.99
C ARG A 60 41.67 3.76 -5.43
N VAL A 61 41.22 3.77 -6.68
CA VAL A 61 40.23 4.72 -7.20
C VAL A 61 38.87 4.54 -6.50
N LEU A 62 38.42 3.31 -6.32
CA LEU A 62 37.15 3.03 -5.60
C LEU A 62 37.21 3.46 -4.14
N TYR A 63 38.32 3.26 -3.44
CA TYR A 63 38.50 3.73 -2.06
C TYR A 63 38.52 5.26 -1.97
N ALA A 64 39.25 5.93 -2.86
CA ALA A 64 39.28 7.40 -2.92
C ALA A 64 37.88 8.00 -3.19
N GLN A 65 37.12 7.41 -4.09
CA GLN A 65 35.74 7.83 -4.39
C GLN A 65 34.80 7.56 -3.21
N ALA A 66 34.96 6.45 -2.48
CA ALA A 66 34.14 6.15 -1.30
C ALA A 66 34.42 7.13 -0.15
N GLU A 67 35.69 7.51 0.04
CA GLU A 67 36.10 8.48 1.05
C GLU A 67 35.63 9.89 0.69
N ALA A 68 35.81 10.35 -0.54
CA ALA A 68 35.29 11.61 -1.06
C ALA A 68 33.78 11.71 -0.87
N ARG A 69 33.06 10.64 -1.16
CA ARG A 69 31.60 10.55 -0.97
C ARG A 69 31.20 10.66 0.49
N LEU A 70 31.93 10.01 1.40
CA LEU A 70 31.69 10.11 2.85
C LEU A 70 31.89 11.53 3.38
N LEU A 71 32.95 12.22 2.93
CA LEU A 71 33.22 13.60 3.27
C LEU A 71 32.13 14.55 2.75
N ALA A 72 31.69 14.37 1.50
CA ALA A 72 30.60 15.15 0.92
C ALA A 72 29.29 14.94 1.69
N VAL A 73 28.95 13.71 2.07
CA VAL A 73 27.76 13.41 2.91
C VAL A 73 27.86 14.11 4.26
N LYS A 74 29.02 14.04 4.91
CA LYS A 74 29.27 14.67 6.22
C LYS A 74 29.08 16.19 6.15
N GLU A 75 29.60 16.84 5.11
CA GLU A 75 29.43 18.28 4.93
C GLU A 75 27.98 18.69 4.74
N VAL A 76 27.23 17.96 3.89
CA VAL A 76 25.78 18.22 3.72
C VAL A 76 25.03 18.10 5.04
N VAL A 77 25.30 17.08 5.86
CA VAL A 77 24.67 16.93 7.18
C VAL A 77 25.03 18.09 8.11
N GLN A 78 26.28 18.53 8.10
CA GLN A 78 26.72 19.67 8.92
C GLN A 78 26.05 20.98 8.47
N GLU A 79 25.97 21.24 7.15
CA GLU A 79 25.25 22.41 6.62
C GLU A 79 23.76 22.37 7.03
N MET A 80 23.12 21.21 7.02
CA MET A 80 21.73 21.05 7.48
C MET A 80 21.58 21.36 8.97
N ILE A 81 22.47 20.84 9.82
CA ILE A 81 22.48 21.11 11.27
C ILE A 81 22.66 22.61 11.53
N LYS A 82 23.59 23.25 10.82
CA LYS A 82 23.84 24.69 10.90
C LYS A 82 22.60 25.50 10.49
N ALA A 83 21.99 25.17 9.36
CA ALA A 83 20.79 25.84 8.87
C ALA A 83 19.62 25.77 9.86
N VAL A 84 19.43 24.62 10.53
CA VAL A 84 18.41 24.46 11.58
C VAL A 84 18.73 25.32 12.80
N ARG A 85 19.98 25.38 13.25
CA ARG A 85 20.41 26.25 14.38
C ARG A 85 20.19 27.73 14.08
N GLU A 86 20.45 28.14 12.83
CA GLU A 86 20.28 29.52 12.36
C GLU A 86 18.87 29.84 11.89
N GLN A 87 17.92 28.90 12.00
CA GLN A 87 16.54 28.99 11.50
C GLN A 87 16.43 29.40 10.01
N LYS A 88 17.42 29.03 9.21
CA LYS A 88 17.48 29.30 7.76
C LYS A 88 16.96 28.11 6.94
N GLN A 89 16.32 28.43 5.83
CA GLN A 89 15.93 27.41 4.84
C GLN A 89 17.16 27.01 4.00
N LEU A 90 17.51 25.72 3.99
CA LEU A 90 18.59 25.17 3.16
C LEU A 90 18.02 24.53 1.90
N ASN A 91 18.53 24.92 0.74
CA ASN A 91 18.27 24.18 -0.49
C ASN A 91 19.15 22.93 -0.53
N LEU A 92 18.57 21.77 -0.22
CA LEU A 92 19.27 20.50 -0.11
C LEU A 92 19.96 20.08 -1.43
N ASN A 93 19.36 20.36 -2.60
CA ASN A 93 19.96 20.02 -3.88
C ASN A 93 21.22 20.86 -4.15
N ASN A 94 21.19 22.15 -3.84
CA ASN A 94 22.36 23.01 -3.96
C ASN A 94 23.48 22.57 -3.00
N ALA A 95 23.16 22.25 -1.75
CA ALA A 95 24.15 21.72 -0.78
C ALA A 95 24.79 20.42 -1.26
N LYS A 96 23.98 19.48 -1.77
CA LYS A 96 24.48 18.21 -2.35
C LYS A 96 25.42 18.44 -3.52
N ASN A 97 25.05 19.32 -4.44
CA ASN A 97 25.86 19.61 -5.64
C ASN A 97 27.17 20.31 -5.27
N LYS A 98 27.12 21.27 -4.34
CA LYS A 98 28.30 21.97 -3.82
C LYS A 98 29.28 21.01 -3.15
N ALA A 99 28.79 20.14 -2.27
CA ALA A 99 29.61 19.14 -1.59
C ALA A 99 30.19 18.11 -2.58
N ALA A 100 29.39 17.60 -3.54
CA ALA A 100 29.87 16.69 -4.56
C ALA A 100 31.01 17.30 -5.40
N LYS A 101 30.85 18.55 -5.83
CA LYS A 101 31.87 19.29 -6.59
C LYS A 101 33.15 19.51 -5.76
N LYS A 102 33.00 19.91 -4.48
CA LYS A 102 34.12 20.18 -3.57
C LYS A 102 35.02 18.94 -3.35
N TYR A 103 34.42 17.77 -3.22
CA TYR A 103 35.13 16.52 -2.94
C TYR A 103 35.38 15.66 -4.18
N GLY A 104 35.04 16.13 -5.37
CA GLY A 104 35.26 15.38 -6.62
C GLY A 104 34.47 14.07 -6.68
N VAL A 105 33.22 14.06 -6.16
CA VAL A 105 32.36 12.86 -6.16
C VAL A 105 31.71 12.69 -7.52
N ASP A 106 31.89 11.51 -8.12
CA ASP A 106 31.20 11.15 -9.35
C ASP A 106 29.69 11.05 -9.12
N GLY A 107 28.93 11.95 -9.76
CA GLY A 107 27.48 12.07 -9.61
C GLY A 107 27.05 12.80 -8.33
N SER A 108 25.77 12.74 -8.01
CA SER A 108 25.19 13.44 -6.85
C SER A 108 25.24 12.57 -5.59
N VAL A 109 25.43 13.21 -4.43
CA VAL A 109 25.26 12.57 -3.11
C VAL A 109 23.84 12.04 -2.96
N ARG A 110 23.69 10.76 -2.60
CA ARG A 110 22.39 10.10 -2.51
C ARG A 110 21.67 10.49 -1.22
N LEU A 111 20.38 10.69 -1.30
CA LEU A 111 19.55 11.02 -0.12
C LEU A 111 19.63 9.95 0.97
N THR A 112 19.72 8.67 0.58
CA THR A 112 19.86 7.54 1.52
C THR A 112 21.17 7.56 2.30
N GLU A 113 22.25 8.05 1.69
CA GLU A 113 23.56 8.22 2.35
C GLU A 113 23.50 9.35 3.39
N ILE A 114 22.85 10.46 3.04
CA ILE A 114 22.62 11.58 3.97
C ILE A 114 21.77 11.11 5.15
N ILE A 115 20.65 10.43 4.91
CA ILE A 115 19.77 9.90 5.95
C ILE A 115 20.52 8.96 6.91
N ALA A 116 21.37 8.09 6.37
CA ALA A 116 22.17 7.16 7.16
C ALA A 116 23.26 7.86 8.03
N ALA A 117 23.70 9.02 7.59
CA ALA A 117 24.73 9.80 8.28
C ALA A 117 24.19 10.81 9.30
N VAL A 118 22.87 11.01 9.38
CA VAL A 118 22.26 11.92 10.38
C VAL A 118 22.49 11.38 11.79
N PRO A 119 23.13 12.14 12.70
CA PRO A 119 23.29 11.76 14.10
C PRO A 119 21.93 11.56 14.79
N GLU A 120 21.85 10.63 15.75
CA GLU A 120 20.60 10.27 16.45
C GLU A 120 19.93 11.48 17.10
N GLU A 121 20.72 12.35 17.73
CA GLU A 121 20.27 13.60 18.37
C GLU A 121 19.58 14.59 17.41
N HIS A 122 19.97 14.57 16.12
CA HIS A 122 19.40 15.47 15.11
C HIS A 122 18.31 14.81 14.24
N LYS A 123 18.06 13.50 14.40
CA LYS A 123 17.07 12.78 13.58
C LYS A 123 15.67 13.40 13.67
N LYS A 124 15.22 13.78 14.86
CA LYS A 124 13.88 14.37 15.03
C LYS A 124 13.69 15.62 14.17
N THR A 125 14.74 16.44 14.06
CA THR A 125 14.68 17.75 13.39
C THR A 125 14.95 17.65 11.88
N LEU A 126 15.91 16.79 11.47
CA LEU A 126 16.35 16.72 10.08
C LEU A 126 15.55 15.73 9.22
N MET A 127 15.06 14.61 9.80
CA MET A 127 14.35 13.58 9.03
C MET A 127 13.11 14.07 8.29
N PRO A 128 12.29 14.99 8.80
CA PRO A 128 11.16 15.54 8.05
C PRO A 128 11.57 16.19 6.72
N GLN A 129 12.75 16.84 6.68
CA GLN A 129 13.29 17.51 5.48
C GLN A 129 13.95 16.53 4.49
N LEU A 130 14.37 15.35 4.98
CA LEU A 130 15.08 14.32 4.22
C LEU A 130 14.17 13.22 3.65
N ARG A 131 12.87 13.22 3.99
CA ARG A 131 11.94 12.20 3.56
C ARG A 131 11.73 12.21 2.03
N ALA A 132 12.05 11.11 1.38
CA ALA A 132 11.84 10.95 -0.06
C ALA A 132 10.35 10.73 -0.37
N LYS A 133 9.73 11.58 -1.20
CA LYS A 133 8.32 11.48 -1.59
C LYS A 133 7.38 11.43 -0.36
N PRO A 134 7.28 12.50 0.46
CA PRO A 134 6.55 12.53 1.73
C PRO A 134 5.08 12.10 1.62
N VAL A 135 4.45 12.29 0.47
CA VAL A 135 3.08 11.86 0.15
C VAL A 135 2.84 10.36 0.41
N ARG A 136 3.89 9.49 0.33
CA ARG A 136 3.74 8.03 0.51
C ARG A 136 3.28 7.63 1.92
N THR A 137 3.57 8.42 2.93
CA THR A 137 3.19 8.17 4.32
C THR A 137 2.46 9.36 4.95
N ALA A 138 1.89 10.24 4.13
CA ALA A 138 1.13 11.42 4.58
C ALA A 138 -0.11 11.05 5.40
N SER A 139 -0.72 9.88 5.13
CA SER A 139 -1.83 9.33 5.93
C SER A 139 -1.40 8.82 7.32
N GLY A 140 -0.10 8.82 7.64
CA GLY A 140 0.44 8.30 8.90
C GLY A 140 0.68 6.78 8.90
N VAL A 141 0.57 6.11 7.75
CA VAL A 141 0.72 4.65 7.60
C VAL A 141 1.65 4.33 6.43
N ALA A 142 2.53 3.35 6.60
CA ALA A 142 3.38 2.82 5.55
C ALA A 142 2.67 1.66 4.83
N VAL A 143 2.33 1.85 3.55
CA VAL A 143 1.68 0.80 2.75
C VAL A 143 2.73 -0.13 2.15
N VAL A 144 2.60 -1.42 2.43
CA VAL A 144 3.47 -2.49 1.95
C VAL A 144 2.66 -3.45 1.09
N ALA A 145 2.78 -3.31 -0.23
CA ALA A 145 2.17 -4.22 -1.17
C ALA A 145 3.06 -5.43 -1.41
N VAL A 146 2.49 -6.62 -1.29
CA VAL A 146 3.08 -7.94 -1.51
C VAL A 146 2.23 -8.73 -2.49
N MET A 147 2.81 -9.69 -3.19
CA MET A 147 2.12 -10.45 -4.24
C MET A 147 2.31 -11.94 -4.06
N SER A 148 1.21 -12.70 -4.23
CA SER A 148 1.23 -14.16 -4.25
C SER A 148 1.91 -14.70 -5.52
N LYS A 149 2.38 -15.95 -5.47
CA LYS A 149 2.93 -16.62 -6.65
C LYS A 149 1.93 -16.64 -7.82
N PRO A 150 2.42 -16.73 -9.06
CA PRO A 150 1.57 -16.90 -10.24
C PRO A 150 0.63 -18.08 -10.08
N HIS A 151 -0.64 -17.89 -10.44
CA HIS A 151 -1.66 -18.93 -10.45
C HIS A 151 -2.76 -18.59 -11.44
N ARG A 152 -3.46 -19.61 -11.89
CA ARG A 152 -4.61 -19.46 -12.79
C ARG A 152 -5.80 -18.85 -12.05
N CYS A 153 -6.55 -17.99 -12.73
CA CYS A 153 -7.79 -17.49 -12.19
C CYS A 153 -8.83 -18.61 -12.09
N PRO A 154 -9.50 -18.79 -10.94
CA PRO A 154 -10.35 -19.94 -10.69
C PRO A 154 -11.57 -20.03 -11.64
N HIS A 155 -12.09 -18.91 -12.15
CA HIS A 155 -13.25 -18.93 -13.02
C HIS A 155 -12.97 -19.56 -14.41
N ILE A 156 -11.71 -19.68 -14.82
CA ILE A 156 -11.34 -20.36 -16.08
C ILE A 156 -11.90 -21.78 -16.10
N ALA A 157 -11.93 -22.46 -14.95
CA ALA A 157 -12.52 -23.80 -14.85
C ALA A 157 -14.04 -23.81 -15.14
N THR A 158 -14.74 -22.68 -14.97
CA THR A 158 -16.18 -22.57 -15.19
C THR A 158 -16.52 -21.99 -16.56
N THR A 159 -15.76 -20.98 -17.01
CA THR A 159 -16.06 -20.22 -18.24
C THR A 159 -15.14 -20.58 -19.41
N GLY A 160 -14.14 -21.42 -19.20
CA GLY A 160 -13.18 -21.86 -20.22
C GLY A 160 -12.08 -20.82 -20.55
N ASN A 161 -12.22 -19.56 -20.13
CA ASN A 161 -11.27 -18.49 -20.50
C ASN A 161 -11.13 -17.43 -19.42
N VAL A 162 -10.11 -16.55 -19.56
CA VAL A 162 -9.92 -15.35 -18.73
C VAL A 162 -10.90 -14.24 -19.13
N CYS A 163 -11.01 -13.18 -18.30
CA CYS A 163 -11.72 -11.96 -18.70
C CYS A 163 -11.06 -11.34 -19.93
N VAL A 164 -11.86 -10.80 -20.85
CA VAL A 164 -11.41 -10.26 -22.15
C VAL A 164 -10.25 -9.26 -22.02
N TYR A 165 -10.26 -8.45 -20.99
CA TYR A 165 -9.25 -7.40 -20.71
C TYR A 165 -8.10 -7.84 -19.79
N CYS A 166 -8.07 -9.12 -19.37
CA CYS A 166 -7.16 -9.55 -18.30
C CYS A 166 -5.79 -9.95 -18.86
N PRO A 167 -4.72 -9.20 -18.54
CA PRO A 167 -3.37 -9.57 -18.91
C PRO A 167 -2.78 -10.59 -17.94
N GLY A 168 -1.69 -11.21 -18.35
CA GLY A 168 -0.83 -12.02 -17.50
C GLY A 168 -1.42 -13.34 -17.04
N GLY A 169 -0.67 -14.00 -16.20
CA GLY A 169 -0.95 -15.33 -15.69
C GLY A 169 -0.04 -16.39 -16.34
N PRO A 170 -0.02 -17.62 -15.77
CA PRO A 170 0.92 -18.66 -16.19
C PRO A 170 0.80 -19.11 -17.66
N ASP A 171 -0.36 -18.84 -18.27
CA ASP A 171 -0.67 -19.27 -19.64
C ASP A 171 -0.60 -18.09 -20.64
N SER A 172 0.11 -17.03 -20.35
CA SER A 172 0.22 -15.83 -21.19
C SER A 172 1.68 -15.50 -21.50
N ASP A 173 1.91 -14.53 -22.40
CA ASP A 173 3.24 -13.95 -22.66
C ASP A 173 3.92 -13.38 -21.41
N PHE A 174 3.18 -13.24 -20.31
CA PHE A 174 3.62 -12.76 -19.01
C PHE A 174 3.63 -13.90 -17.98
N GLU A 175 4.19 -15.06 -18.31
CA GLU A 175 4.12 -16.31 -17.55
C GLU A 175 4.59 -16.20 -16.08
N TYR A 176 5.58 -15.33 -15.80
CA TYR A 176 6.08 -15.08 -14.45
C TYR A 176 5.20 -14.11 -13.63
N SER A 177 4.10 -13.64 -14.19
CA SER A 177 3.17 -12.77 -13.49
C SER A 177 1.98 -13.52 -12.91
N THR A 178 1.45 -12.99 -11.81
CA THR A 178 0.16 -13.41 -11.29
C THR A 178 -0.95 -12.93 -12.22
N GLN A 179 -2.04 -13.71 -12.35
CA GLN A 179 -3.19 -13.33 -13.18
C GLN A 179 -3.64 -11.89 -12.91
N SER A 180 -3.99 -11.18 -13.96
CA SER A 180 -4.31 -9.76 -14.08
C SER A 180 -3.15 -8.77 -13.86
N TYR A 181 -1.91 -9.25 -13.82
CA TYR A 181 -0.69 -8.43 -13.78
C TYR A 181 0.23 -8.80 -14.94
N THR A 182 1.07 -7.85 -15.37
CA THR A 182 2.01 -8.04 -16.50
C THR A 182 3.41 -8.46 -16.05
N GLY A 183 3.70 -8.42 -14.75
CA GLY A 183 5.04 -8.65 -14.22
C GLY A 183 5.92 -7.37 -14.17
N TYR A 184 5.57 -6.34 -14.90
CA TYR A 184 6.32 -5.08 -14.98
C TYR A 184 5.84 -3.99 -14.03
N GLU A 185 4.74 -4.20 -13.32
CA GLU A 185 4.31 -3.28 -12.27
C GLU A 185 5.32 -3.27 -11.12
N PRO A 186 5.48 -2.14 -10.41
CA PRO A 186 6.48 -2.02 -9.34
C PRO A 186 6.38 -3.08 -8.24
N THR A 187 5.18 -3.58 -7.93
CA THR A 187 4.99 -4.66 -6.94
C THR A 187 5.36 -6.01 -7.54
N SER A 188 4.93 -6.31 -8.75
CA SER A 188 5.26 -7.54 -9.48
C SER A 188 6.77 -7.71 -9.61
N MET A 189 7.49 -6.67 -10.05
CA MET A 189 8.94 -6.70 -10.17
C MET A 189 9.66 -6.96 -8.84
N ARG A 190 9.13 -6.44 -7.70
CA ARG A 190 9.69 -6.76 -6.39
C ARG A 190 9.43 -8.21 -5.99
N ALA A 191 8.22 -8.71 -6.27
CA ALA A 191 7.81 -10.08 -5.97
C ALA A 191 8.65 -11.09 -6.78
N ILE A 192 8.84 -10.87 -8.08
CA ILE A 192 9.70 -11.69 -8.95
C ILE A 192 11.13 -11.74 -8.40
N ARG A 193 11.73 -10.59 -8.07
CA ARG A 193 13.08 -10.53 -7.49
C ARG A 193 13.19 -11.26 -6.15
N ALA A 194 12.13 -11.24 -5.35
CA ALA A 194 12.03 -11.99 -4.10
C ALA A 194 11.57 -13.46 -4.31
N ARG A 195 11.47 -13.94 -5.55
CA ARG A 195 10.93 -15.28 -5.89
C ARG A 195 9.59 -15.55 -5.22
N TYR A 196 8.75 -14.51 -5.09
CA TYR A 196 7.44 -14.54 -4.43
C TYR A 196 7.47 -14.94 -2.95
N ASP A 197 8.65 -14.97 -2.30
CA ASP A 197 8.77 -15.21 -0.87
C ASP A 197 8.10 -14.06 -0.08
N PRO A 198 7.10 -14.33 0.77
CA PRO A 198 6.35 -13.28 1.46
C PRO A 198 7.17 -12.52 2.50
N TYR A 199 8.06 -13.21 3.23
CA TYR A 199 8.91 -12.57 4.24
C TYR A 199 9.89 -11.59 3.59
N ALA A 200 10.58 -12.04 2.53
CA ALA A 200 11.53 -11.20 1.81
C ALA A 200 10.87 -9.97 1.16
N GLN A 201 9.68 -10.12 0.57
CA GLN A 201 8.91 -9.00 0.02
C GLN A 201 8.56 -7.98 1.10
N ALA A 202 7.99 -8.43 2.21
CA ALA A 202 7.54 -7.59 3.30
C ALA A 202 8.71 -6.89 3.99
N ARG A 203 9.72 -7.64 4.44
CA ARG A 203 10.89 -7.12 5.15
C ARG A 203 11.70 -6.18 4.27
N GLY A 204 12.00 -6.59 3.04
CA GLY A 204 12.73 -5.75 2.08
C GLY A 204 12.03 -4.42 1.79
N ARG A 205 10.69 -4.40 1.76
CA ARG A 205 9.93 -3.17 1.55
C ARG A 205 9.90 -2.28 2.78
N VAL A 206 9.76 -2.83 3.98
CA VAL A 206 9.83 -2.08 5.25
C VAL A 206 11.21 -1.43 5.39
N ASP A 207 12.28 -2.19 5.17
CA ASP A 207 13.65 -1.68 5.23
C ASP A 207 13.93 -0.59 4.19
N GLN A 208 13.41 -0.75 2.96
CA GLN A 208 13.51 0.27 1.93
C GLN A 208 12.83 1.58 2.34
N LEU A 209 11.62 1.50 2.89
CA LEU A 209 10.88 2.68 3.35
C LEU A 209 11.62 3.37 4.51
N SER A 210 12.13 2.61 5.47
CA SER A 210 12.94 3.14 6.57
C SER A 210 14.21 3.86 6.08
N ARG A 211 14.93 3.26 5.10
CA ARG A 211 16.11 3.89 4.49
C ARG A 211 15.79 5.17 3.71
N LEU A 212 14.54 5.33 3.25
CA LEU A 212 14.06 6.54 2.58
C LEU A 212 13.47 7.58 3.56
N GLY A 213 13.65 7.38 4.87
CA GLY A 213 13.24 8.32 5.91
C GLY A 213 11.76 8.25 6.30
N HIS A 214 11.03 7.21 5.86
CA HIS A 214 9.64 7.01 6.27
C HIS A 214 9.55 6.30 7.61
N SER A 215 8.56 6.71 8.46
CA SER A 215 8.17 5.91 9.61
C SER A 215 7.51 4.61 9.14
N THR A 216 7.94 3.50 9.72
CA THR A 216 7.39 2.16 9.49
C THR A 216 6.79 1.57 10.77
N ASP A 217 6.51 2.39 11.77
CA ASP A 217 5.86 1.97 13.01
C ASP A 217 4.46 1.39 12.77
N LYS A 218 3.76 1.93 11.76
CA LYS A 218 2.41 1.51 11.34
C LYS A 218 2.46 1.04 9.90
N VAL A 219 2.22 -0.24 9.68
CA VAL A 219 2.24 -0.88 8.36
C VAL A 219 0.84 -1.35 7.99
N GLU A 220 0.41 -1.05 6.78
CA GLU A 220 -0.76 -1.63 6.16
C GLU A 220 -0.32 -2.53 5.01
N TYR A 221 -0.69 -3.81 5.08
CA TYR A 221 -0.45 -4.76 4.00
C TYR A 221 -1.51 -4.67 2.91
N VAL A 222 -1.08 -4.82 1.67
CA VAL A 222 -1.96 -5.03 0.51
C VAL A 222 -1.50 -6.30 -0.20
N LEU A 223 -2.28 -7.38 -0.05
CA LEU A 223 -2.04 -8.65 -0.72
C LEU A 223 -2.66 -8.60 -2.10
N MET A 224 -1.80 -8.60 -3.10
CA MET A 224 -2.12 -8.58 -4.52
C MET A 224 -2.01 -9.98 -5.10
N GLY A 225 -2.72 -10.24 -6.18
CA GLY A 225 -2.68 -11.54 -6.85
C GLY A 225 -4.03 -11.98 -7.43
N GLY A 226 -4.94 -11.02 -7.63
CA GLY A 226 -6.23 -11.25 -8.29
C GLY A 226 -7.25 -12.01 -7.43
N THR A 227 -6.95 -13.24 -7.03
CA THR A 227 -7.86 -14.06 -6.20
C THR A 227 -7.08 -14.88 -5.18
N PHE A 228 -6.47 -14.20 -4.22
CA PHE A 228 -5.64 -14.85 -3.19
C PHE A 228 -6.37 -16.01 -2.47
N MET A 229 -7.67 -15.86 -2.22
CA MET A 229 -8.46 -16.87 -1.51
C MET A 229 -8.74 -18.15 -2.31
N SER A 230 -8.41 -18.20 -3.60
CA SER A 230 -8.50 -19.43 -4.42
C SER A 230 -7.26 -20.32 -4.30
N LEU A 231 -6.18 -19.82 -3.75
CA LEU A 231 -4.95 -20.60 -3.54
C LEU A 231 -5.16 -21.67 -2.45
N PRO A 232 -4.40 -22.78 -2.45
CA PRO A 232 -4.45 -23.80 -1.40
C PRO A 232 -4.27 -23.21 0.00
N MET A 233 -4.93 -23.81 0.98
CA MET A 233 -4.98 -23.27 2.35
C MET A 233 -3.59 -23.24 3.01
N ASP A 234 -2.80 -24.29 2.82
CA ASP A 234 -1.42 -24.40 3.30
C ASP A 234 -0.53 -23.27 2.79
N TYR A 235 -0.65 -22.93 1.49
CA TYR A 235 0.07 -21.81 0.91
C TYR A 235 -0.41 -20.46 1.46
N ARG A 236 -1.73 -20.27 1.65
CA ARG A 236 -2.27 -19.04 2.23
C ARG A 236 -1.77 -18.85 3.66
N ASP A 237 -1.80 -19.91 4.47
CA ASP A 237 -1.34 -19.89 5.85
C ASP A 237 0.17 -19.65 5.93
N TYR A 238 0.98 -20.30 5.08
CA TYR A 238 2.40 -20.01 4.92
C TYR A 238 2.63 -18.52 4.59
N PHE A 239 1.89 -17.98 3.61
CA PHE A 239 2.05 -16.61 3.16
C PHE A 239 1.74 -15.60 4.28
N ILE A 240 0.59 -15.74 4.92
CA ILE A 240 0.13 -14.84 5.99
C ILE A 240 1.02 -14.90 7.22
N ARG A 241 1.41 -16.10 7.66
CA ARG A 241 2.34 -16.30 8.76
C ARG A 241 3.63 -15.51 8.55
N ASN A 242 4.26 -15.66 7.39
CA ASN A 242 5.49 -14.96 7.05
C ASN A 242 5.34 -13.44 6.97
N LEU A 243 4.17 -12.91 6.59
CA LEU A 243 3.93 -11.46 6.63
C LEU A 243 3.92 -10.92 8.06
N HIS A 244 3.28 -11.62 9.00
CA HIS A 244 3.27 -11.23 10.41
C HIS A 244 4.66 -11.37 11.03
N ASP A 245 5.38 -12.44 10.73
CA ASP A 245 6.75 -12.66 11.19
C ASP A 245 7.72 -11.58 10.67
N ALA A 246 7.55 -11.13 9.43
CA ALA A 246 8.37 -10.04 8.87
C ALA A 246 8.23 -8.70 9.61
N LEU A 247 7.10 -8.45 10.28
CA LEU A 247 6.89 -7.23 11.10
C LEU A 247 7.30 -7.43 12.56
N SER A 248 7.00 -8.58 13.14
CA SER A 248 7.32 -8.88 14.54
C SER A 248 8.80 -9.20 14.74
N GLY A 249 9.43 -9.82 13.73
CA GLY A 249 10.77 -10.40 13.82
C GLY A 249 10.78 -11.80 14.46
N ALA A 250 9.59 -12.39 14.69
CA ALA A 250 9.43 -13.76 15.19
C ALA A 250 9.57 -14.79 14.05
N THR A 251 9.69 -16.06 14.43
CA THR A 251 9.53 -17.21 13.55
C THR A 251 8.46 -18.10 14.18
N SER A 252 7.26 -18.05 13.61
CA SER A 252 6.08 -18.70 14.16
C SER A 252 5.81 -20.05 13.51
N SER A 253 5.21 -20.98 14.24
CA SER A 253 4.81 -22.31 13.73
C SER A 253 3.44 -22.30 13.06
N SER A 254 2.56 -21.36 13.44
CA SER A 254 1.20 -21.23 12.94
C SER A 254 0.80 -19.77 12.67
N VAL A 255 -0.31 -19.59 11.94
CA VAL A 255 -0.88 -18.25 11.70
C VAL A 255 -1.32 -17.61 13.02
N ASP A 256 -1.93 -18.37 13.93
CA ASP A 256 -2.43 -17.84 15.20
C ASP A 256 -1.28 -17.33 16.08
N GLU A 257 -0.17 -18.05 16.11
CA GLU A 257 1.06 -17.63 16.80
C GLU A 257 1.66 -16.36 16.18
N ALA A 258 1.74 -16.31 14.84
CA ALA A 258 2.25 -15.14 14.11
C ALA A 258 1.40 -13.89 14.34
N VAL A 259 0.07 -14.03 14.30
CA VAL A 259 -0.88 -12.95 14.60
C VAL A 259 -0.68 -12.46 16.04
N LYS A 260 -0.58 -13.36 17.02
CA LYS A 260 -0.34 -13.03 18.43
C LYS A 260 0.99 -12.28 18.63
N SER A 261 2.07 -12.76 18.02
CA SER A 261 3.39 -12.12 18.08
C SER A 261 3.38 -10.73 17.43
N SER A 262 2.62 -10.56 16.35
CA SER A 262 2.50 -9.29 15.61
C SER A 262 1.77 -8.19 16.40
N GLU A 263 0.99 -8.51 17.43
CA GLU A 263 0.36 -7.50 18.30
C GLU A 263 1.40 -6.62 19.00
N HIS A 264 2.57 -7.18 19.32
CA HIS A 264 3.63 -6.53 20.09
C HIS A 264 4.88 -6.22 19.27
N GLY A 265 4.91 -6.55 17.99
CA GLY A 265 6.04 -6.34 17.08
C GLY A 265 6.52 -4.88 17.02
N LYS A 266 7.77 -4.67 16.61
CA LYS A 266 8.36 -3.34 16.39
C LYS A 266 7.58 -2.54 15.35
N HIS A 267 7.20 -3.20 14.25
CA HIS A 267 6.34 -2.67 13.22
C HIS A 267 4.92 -3.19 13.44
N ARG A 268 3.94 -2.29 13.57
CA ARG A 268 2.55 -2.64 13.89
C ARG A 268 1.75 -2.87 12.62
N CYS A 269 1.19 -4.06 12.44
CA CYS A 269 0.20 -4.32 11.39
C CYS A 269 -1.11 -3.62 11.74
N VAL A 270 -1.32 -2.40 11.23
CA VAL A 270 -2.53 -1.60 11.50
C VAL A 270 -3.68 -1.91 10.55
N GLY A 271 -3.43 -2.67 9.50
CA GLY A 271 -4.43 -3.14 8.55
C GLY A 271 -3.85 -4.12 7.56
N MET A 272 -4.70 -5.02 7.08
CA MET A 272 -4.39 -5.94 6.00
C MET A 272 -5.52 -5.91 4.98
N THR A 273 -5.15 -5.83 3.73
CA THR A 273 -6.07 -5.83 2.58
C THR A 273 -5.83 -7.06 1.74
N ILE A 274 -6.89 -7.72 1.30
CA ILE A 274 -6.83 -8.85 0.39
C ILE A 274 -7.63 -8.51 -0.88
N GLU A 275 -7.00 -8.64 -2.05
CA GLU A 275 -7.68 -8.62 -3.35
C GLU A 275 -8.36 -9.96 -3.59
N THR A 276 -9.64 -9.94 -3.97
CA THR A 276 -10.40 -11.16 -4.24
C THR A 276 -11.53 -10.92 -5.23
N ARG A 277 -12.12 -12.03 -5.69
CA ARG A 277 -13.34 -12.05 -6.48
C ARG A 277 -14.55 -12.20 -5.55
N PRO A 278 -15.76 -11.76 -5.98
CA PRO A 278 -16.97 -11.90 -5.16
C PRO A 278 -17.30 -13.34 -4.77
N ASP A 279 -17.05 -14.29 -5.67
CA ASP A 279 -17.28 -15.74 -5.46
C ASP A 279 -16.30 -16.38 -4.46
N TYR A 280 -15.16 -15.75 -4.22
CA TYR A 280 -14.16 -16.11 -3.18
C TYR A 280 -14.19 -15.18 -1.96
N CYS A 281 -15.35 -14.57 -1.69
CA CYS A 281 -15.53 -13.60 -0.61
C CYS A 281 -16.88 -13.82 0.11
N LEU A 282 -17.21 -15.07 0.42
CA LEU A 282 -18.44 -15.47 1.13
C LEU A 282 -18.08 -16.09 2.47
N GLY A 283 -19.06 -16.37 3.32
CA GLY A 283 -18.95 -16.80 4.70
C GLY A 283 -17.65 -17.53 5.13
N PRO A 284 -17.30 -18.71 4.56
CA PRO A 284 -16.06 -19.40 4.95
C PRO A 284 -14.79 -18.60 4.65
N HIS A 285 -14.74 -17.94 3.48
CA HIS A 285 -13.59 -17.11 3.10
C HIS A 285 -13.45 -15.90 4.03
N LEU A 286 -14.58 -15.23 4.37
CA LEU A 286 -14.60 -14.09 5.28
C LEU A 286 -14.08 -14.48 6.67
N ARG A 287 -14.54 -15.62 7.23
CA ARG A 287 -14.04 -16.11 8.51
C ARG A 287 -12.54 -16.37 8.50
N GLN A 288 -12.02 -16.94 7.42
CA GLN A 288 -10.58 -17.16 7.31
C GLN A 288 -9.79 -15.86 7.18
N MET A 289 -10.28 -14.90 6.38
CA MET A 289 -9.65 -13.58 6.27
C MET A 289 -9.65 -12.81 7.59
N LEU A 290 -10.69 -12.96 8.43
CA LEU A 290 -10.71 -12.41 9.79
C LEU A 290 -9.60 -13.01 10.66
N LYS A 291 -9.41 -14.34 10.64
CA LYS A 291 -8.30 -15.02 11.35
C LYS A 291 -6.93 -14.51 10.90
N TYR A 292 -6.77 -14.16 9.64
CA TYR A 292 -5.55 -13.57 9.09
C TYR A 292 -5.27 -12.13 9.58
N GLY A 293 -6.23 -11.50 10.27
CA GLY A 293 -6.15 -10.09 10.67
C GLY A 293 -6.45 -9.12 9.52
N CYS A 294 -7.14 -9.59 8.48
CA CYS A 294 -7.58 -8.75 7.37
C CYS A 294 -8.68 -7.78 7.84
N THR A 295 -8.61 -6.54 7.38
CA THR A 295 -9.55 -5.46 7.74
C THR A 295 -10.20 -4.80 6.52
N ARG A 296 -9.69 -5.05 5.32
CA ARG A 296 -10.18 -4.46 4.07
C ARG A 296 -10.16 -5.47 2.95
N LEU A 297 -11.20 -5.46 2.14
CA LEU A 297 -11.31 -6.28 0.94
C LEU A 297 -11.33 -5.39 -0.29
N GLU A 298 -10.59 -5.78 -1.32
CA GLU A 298 -10.64 -5.17 -2.63
C GLU A 298 -11.30 -6.13 -3.59
N ILE A 299 -12.49 -5.75 -4.07
CA ILE A 299 -13.39 -6.62 -4.80
C ILE A 299 -13.57 -6.10 -6.22
N GLY A 300 -13.33 -6.97 -7.19
CA GLY A 300 -13.51 -6.65 -8.61
C GLY A 300 -14.98 -6.64 -9.01
N LEU A 301 -15.67 -5.52 -8.85
CA LEU A 301 -17.01 -5.29 -9.44
C LEU A 301 -16.91 -5.08 -10.96
N GLN A 302 -16.05 -4.19 -11.39
CA GLN A 302 -15.71 -3.73 -12.74
C GLN A 302 -16.85 -2.96 -13.43
N SER A 303 -18.06 -3.50 -13.53
CA SER A 303 -19.29 -2.88 -14.01
C SER A 303 -20.47 -3.31 -13.16
N ILE A 304 -21.51 -2.47 -13.09
CA ILE A 304 -22.79 -2.80 -12.45
C ILE A 304 -23.77 -3.50 -13.42
N TYR A 305 -23.40 -3.64 -14.68
CA TYR A 305 -24.27 -4.19 -15.72
C TYR A 305 -23.98 -5.66 -15.98
N GLU A 306 -25.03 -6.50 -15.92
CA GLU A 306 -24.93 -7.95 -16.14
C GLU A 306 -24.53 -8.32 -17.58
N ASP A 307 -24.99 -7.56 -18.58
CA ASP A 307 -24.59 -7.74 -19.97
C ASP A 307 -23.10 -7.49 -20.17
N VAL A 308 -22.56 -6.41 -19.59
CA VAL A 308 -21.13 -6.07 -19.63
C VAL A 308 -20.29 -7.13 -18.91
N ALA A 309 -20.76 -7.63 -17.76
CA ALA A 309 -20.09 -8.69 -17.02
C ALA A 309 -20.03 -10.00 -17.85
N ARG A 310 -21.10 -10.33 -18.57
CA ARG A 310 -21.16 -11.47 -19.48
C ARG A 310 -20.24 -11.28 -20.69
N ASP A 311 -20.35 -10.14 -21.38
CA ASP A 311 -19.61 -9.85 -22.62
C ASP A 311 -18.09 -9.78 -22.37
N THR A 312 -17.68 -9.41 -21.16
CA THR A 312 -16.27 -9.38 -20.74
C THR A 312 -15.80 -10.68 -20.08
N ASN A 313 -16.61 -11.74 -20.11
CA ASN A 313 -16.33 -13.04 -19.49
C ASN A 313 -15.93 -12.93 -18.00
N ARG A 314 -16.68 -12.16 -17.22
CA ARG A 314 -16.35 -11.90 -15.82
C ARG A 314 -16.54 -13.13 -14.91
N GLY A 315 -17.43 -14.04 -15.27
CA GLY A 315 -17.66 -15.33 -14.59
C GLY A 315 -18.36 -15.22 -13.23
N HIS A 316 -18.99 -14.09 -12.91
CA HIS A 316 -19.89 -13.91 -11.76
C HIS A 316 -20.96 -12.86 -12.09
N THR A 317 -22.08 -12.91 -11.39
CA THR A 317 -23.19 -11.97 -11.56
C THR A 317 -23.02 -10.75 -10.69
N VAL A 318 -23.66 -9.63 -11.06
CA VAL A 318 -23.75 -8.41 -10.24
C VAL A 318 -24.48 -8.71 -8.92
N LYS A 319 -25.50 -9.57 -8.93
CA LYS A 319 -26.18 -10.03 -7.71
C LYS A 319 -25.23 -10.73 -6.72
N ALA A 320 -24.24 -11.48 -7.24
CA ALA A 320 -23.21 -12.10 -6.40
C ALA A 320 -22.31 -11.04 -5.72
N VAL A 321 -22.02 -9.94 -6.43
CA VAL A 321 -21.27 -8.80 -5.85
C VAL A 321 -22.05 -8.16 -4.72
N ASN A 322 -23.35 -7.86 -4.90
CA ASN A 322 -24.19 -7.23 -3.88
C ASN A 322 -24.29 -8.10 -2.62
N ARG A 323 -24.42 -9.43 -2.80
CA ARG A 323 -24.37 -10.37 -1.68
C ARG A 323 -23.02 -10.33 -0.97
N CYS A 324 -21.93 -10.35 -1.72
CA CYS A 324 -20.56 -10.28 -1.20
C CYS A 324 -20.34 -8.99 -0.38
N PHE A 325 -20.74 -7.82 -0.90
CA PHE A 325 -20.60 -6.54 -0.20
C PHE A 325 -21.35 -6.54 1.14
N ARG A 326 -22.59 -7.05 1.15
CA ARG A 326 -23.39 -7.15 2.37
C ARG A 326 -22.73 -8.05 3.41
N GLU A 327 -22.33 -9.27 3.03
CA GLU A 327 -21.71 -10.23 3.95
C GLU A 327 -20.36 -9.71 4.47
N ALA A 328 -19.55 -9.07 3.61
CA ALA A 328 -18.28 -8.47 3.98
C ALA A 328 -18.45 -7.30 4.97
N LYS A 329 -19.39 -6.39 4.73
CA LYS A 329 -19.66 -5.28 5.65
C LYS A 329 -20.26 -5.73 6.96
N ASP A 330 -21.15 -6.74 6.97
CA ASP A 330 -21.69 -7.32 8.20
C ASP A 330 -20.62 -8.08 9.01
N ALA A 331 -19.57 -8.58 8.36
CA ALA A 331 -18.40 -9.11 9.04
C ALA A 331 -17.38 -8.03 9.48
N GLY A 332 -17.68 -6.74 9.21
CA GLY A 332 -16.88 -5.58 9.63
C GLY A 332 -15.88 -5.06 8.60
N PHE A 333 -15.63 -5.75 7.50
CA PHE A 333 -14.61 -5.32 6.53
C PHE A 333 -14.94 -3.97 5.88
N LYS A 334 -13.91 -3.19 5.61
CA LYS A 334 -13.99 -2.14 4.59
C LYS A 334 -14.04 -2.78 3.21
N VAL A 335 -14.92 -2.28 2.36
CA VAL A 335 -15.11 -2.79 1.00
C VAL A 335 -14.68 -1.73 -0.01
N VAL A 336 -13.67 -2.06 -0.81
CA VAL A 336 -13.19 -1.23 -1.92
C VAL A 336 -13.58 -1.92 -3.24
N ALA A 337 -14.36 -1.24 -4.06
CA ALA A 337 -14.70 -1.72 -5.39
C ALA A 337 -13.63 -1.32 -6.40
N HIS A 338 -13.29 -2.25 -7.29
CA HIS A 338 -12.59 -1.92 -8.52
C HIS A 338 -13.64 -1.74 -9.63
N MET A 339 -13.64 -0.59 -10.30
CA MET A 339 -14.52 -0.31 -11.42
C MET A 339 -13.71 0.12 -12.65
N MET A 340 -14.19 -0.28 -13.81
CA MET A 340 -13.50 -0.10 -15.08
C MET A 340 -14.41 0.64 -16.07
N PRO A 341 -14.24 1.95 -16.26
CA PRO A 341 -14.86 2.64 -17.39
C PRO A 341 -14.18 2.24 -18.70
N ASP A 342 -14.86 2.47 -19.81
CA ASP A 342 -14.41 2.13 -21.16
C ASP A 342 -14.33 0.62 -21.43
N LEU A 343 -15.22 -0.17 -20.82
CA LEU A 343 -15.37 -1.58 -21.18
C LEU A 343 -16.12 -1.71 -22.52
N PRO A 344 -15.91 -2.81 -23.28
CA PRO A 344 -16.66 -3.06 -24.51
C PRO A 344 -18.18 -2.91 -24.32
N ASN A 345 -18.86 -2.32 -25.31
CA ASN A 345 -20.31 -2.16 -25.39
C ASN A 345 -20.96 -1.27 -24.32
N VAL A 346 -20.18 -0.40 -23.63
CA VAL A 346 -20.73 0.50 -22.59
C VAL A 346 -21.06 1.88 -23.16
N GLY A 347 -20.05 2.64 -23.62
CA GLY A 347 -20.21 4.03 -24.01
C GLY A 347 -20.17 5.00 -22.84
N MET A 348 -19.92 6.30 -23.14
CA MET A 348 -19.60 7.31 -22.12
C MET A 348 -20.77 7.62 -21.19
N GLU A 349 -21.97 7.77 -21.73
CA GLU A 349 -23.18 8.07 -20.93
C GLU A 349 -23.47 6.94 -19.94
N ARG A 350 -23.46 5.72 -20.43
CA ARG A 350 -23.72 4.54 -19.61
C ARG A 350 -22.59 4.30 -18.58
N ASP A 351 -21.35 4.63 -18.89
CA ASP A 351 -20.25 4.64 -17.91
C ASP A 351 -20.51 5.67 -16.81
N TYR A 352 -20.89 6.90 -17.15
CA TYR A 352 -21.21 7.93 -16.16
C TYR A 352 -22.40 7.50 -15.25
N GLU A 353 -23.47 7.02 -15.85
CA GLU A 353 -24.64 6.48 -15.13
C GLU A 353 -24.26 5.34 -14.20
N SER A 354 -23.34 4.46 -14.64
CA SER A 354 -22.89 3.34 -13.80
C SER A 354 -22.21 3.79 -12.51
N PHE A 355 -21.46 4.89 -12.55
CA PHE A 355 -20.85 5.46 -11.34
C PHE A 355 -21.85 6.21 -10.49
N LEU A 356 -22.78 6.93 -11.08
CA LEU A 356 -23.89 7.56 -10.36
C LEU A 356 -24.68 6.51 -9.58
N GLU A 357 -25.11 5.45 -10.25
CA GLU A 357 -25.83 4.32 -9.65
C GLU A 357 -24.99 3.62 -8.56
N ALA A 358 -23.69 3.40 -8.80
CA ALA A 358 -22.79 2.75 -7.84
C ALA A 358 -22.64 3.56 -6.52
N PHE A 359 -22.84 4.87 -6.55
CA PHE A 359 -22.76 5.71 -5.36
C PHE A 359 -24.14 5.94 -4.70
N GLU A 360 -25.22 5.97 -5.47
CA GLU A 360 -26.57 6.27 -4.96
C GLU A 360 -27.31 5.02 -4.52
N ASN A 361 -27.19 3.92 -5.28
CA ASN A 361 -27.88 2.67 -4.95
C ASN A 361 -27.25 2.02 -3.71
N PRO A 362 -28.05 1.78 -2.65
CA PRO A 362 -27.57 1.15 -1.41
C PRO A 362 -26.87 -0.17 -1.60
N ASP A 363 -27.19 -0.95 -2.61
CA ASP A 363 -26.59 -2.27 -2.85
C ASP A 363 -25.13 -2.22 -3.32
N PHE A 364 -24.70 -1.09 -3.91
CA PHE A 364 -23.34 -0.91 -4.39
C PHE A 364 -22.47 0.01 -3.53
N ARG A 365 -23.04 0.74 -2.57
CA ARG A 365 -22.31 1.71 -1.75
C ARG A 365 -21.06 1.12 -1.14
N MET A 366 -19.91 1.51 -1.69
CA MET A 366 -18.59 1.06 -1.29
C MET A 366 -17.94 2.04 -0.30
N ASP A 367 -17.00 1.56 0.50
CA ASP A 367 -16.18 2.42 1.39
C ASP A 367 -15.03 3.08 0.64
N GLY A 368 -14.62 2.48 -0.47
CA GLY A 368 -13.58 3.02 -1.33
C GLY A 368 -13.67 2.55 -2.77
N LEU A 369 -13.00 3.29 -3.64
CA LEU A 369 -12.99 3.07 -5.07
C LEU A 369 -11.55 3.00 -5.60
N LYS A 370 -11.30 2.04 -6.48
CA LYS A 370 -10.22 2.08 -7.45
C LYS A 370 -10.83 2.20 -8.83
N LEU A 371 -10.59 3.31 -9.49
CA LEU A 371 -11.02 3.59 -10.85
C LEU A 371 -9.90 3.13 -11.80
N TYR A 372 -10.20 2.17 -12.65
CA TYR A 372 -9.25 1.59 -13.58
C TYR A 372 -9.75 1.66 -15.01
N PRO A 373 -9.57 2.79 -15.72
CA PRO A 373 -9.91 2.85 -17.14
C PRO A 373 -9.33 1.67 -17.89
N THR A 374 -10.10 1.15 -18.79
CA THR A 374 -9.78 -0.04 -19.58
C THR A 374 -8.52 0.21 -20.42
N LEU A 375 -7.63 -0.78 -20.46
CA LEU A 375 -6.37 -0.72 -21.21
C LEU A 375 -6.33 -1.86 -22.20
N VAL A 376 -5.97 -1.56 -23.43
CA VAL A 376 -5.67 -2.57 -24.47
C VAL A 376 -4.22 -2.99 -24.32
N ILE A 377 -4.01 -4.24 -23.94
CA ILE A 377 -2.69 -4.83 -23.69
C ILE A 377 -2.51 -6.01 -24.63
N ARG A 378 -1.37 -6.12 -25.31
CA ARG A 378 -1.07 -7.23 -26.22
C ARG A 378 -1.23 -8.58 -25.50
N GLY A 379 -1.75 -9.58 -26.20
CA GLY A 379 -2.01 -10.92 -25.65
C GLY A 379 -3.32 -11.04 -24.85
N THR A 380 -4.17 -10.01 -24.83
CA THR A 380 -5.52 -10.08 -24.25
C THR A 380 -6.58 -10.21 -25.33
N GLY A 381 -7.74 -10.79 -25.01
CA GLY A 381 -8.88 -10.84 -25.93
C GLY A 381 -9.32 -9.44 -26.37
N LEU A 382 -9.19 -8.43 -25.50
CA LEU A 382 -9.49 -7.04 -25.83
C LEU A 382 -8.54 -6.47 -26.89
N TYR A 383 -7.28 -6.91 -26.91
CA TYR A 383 -6.34 -6.54 -27.97
C TYR A 383 -6.80 -7.08 -29.35
N GLU A 384 -7.33 -8.30 -29.39
CA GLU A 384 -7.86 -8.87 -30.62
C GLU A 384 -9.13 -8.13 -31.11
N LEU A 385 -10.04 -7.77 -30.19
CA LEU A 385 -11.19 -6.93 -30.53
C LEU A 385 -10.77 -5.57 -31.07
N TRP A 386 -9.80 -4.94 -30.43
CA TRP A 386 -9.26 -3.64 -30.86
C TRP A 386 -8.58 -3.75 -32.24
N ARG A 387 -7.73 -4.75 -32.46
CA ARG A 387 -7.00 -4.96 -33.71
C ARG A 387 -7.95 -5.18 -34.90
N ASN A 388 -9.07 -5.86 -34.66
CA ASN A 388 -10.07 -6.15 -35.70
C ASN A 388 -11.16 -5.05 -35.79
N GLY A 389 -11.04 -3.93 -35.08
CA GLY A 389 -11.96 -2.81 -35.17
C GLY A 389 -13.28 -2.95 -34.40
N PHE A 390 -13.46 -4.05 -33.62
CA PHE A 390 -14.66 -4.29 -32.80
C PHE A 390 -14.66 -3.55 -31.47
N TYR A 391 -13.52 -2.96 -31.07
CA TYR A 391 -13.40 -2.14 -29.88
C TYR A 391 -12.50 -0.93 -30.17
N ARG A 392 -12.87 0.23 -29.63
CA ARG A 392 -12.07 1.45 -29.66
C ARG A 392 -12.14 2.13 -28.28
N SER A 393 -10.99 2.45 -27.71
CA SER A 393 -10.92 3.23 -26.47
C SER A 393 -11.44 4.66 -26.66
N TYR A 394 -11.92 5.29 -25.59
CA TYR A 394 -12.22 6.72 -25.59
C TYR A 394 -10.99 7.54 -25.94
N SER A 395 -11.19 8.69 -26.59
CA SER A 395 -10.08 9.63 -26.79
C SER A 395 -9.57 10.14 -25.42
N PRO A 396 -8.28 10.53 -25.31
CA PRO A 396 -7.71 11.02 -24.06
C PRO A 396 -8.52 12.14 -23.41
N GLU A 397 -9.04 13.08 -24.21
CA GLU A 397 -9.85 14.21 -23.73
C GLU A 397 -11.19 13.75 -23.17
N LYS A 398 -11.87 12.84 -23.87
CA LYS A 398 -13.14 12.25 -23.42
C LYS A 398 -12.94 11.47 -22.12
N LEU A 399 -11.86 10.69 -22.03
CA LEU A 399 -11.54 9.94 -20.81
C LEU A 399 -11.24 10.86 -19.63
N VAL A 400 -10.47 11.92 -19.82
CA VAL A 400 -10.17 12.92 -18.78
C VAL A 400 -11.45 13.61 -18.31
N ASP A 401 -12.34 14.01 -19.22
CA ASP A 401 -13.62 14.65 -18.89
C ASP A 401 -14.54 13.68 -18.11
N LEU A 402 -14.67 12.42 -18.57
CA LEU A 402 -15.44 11.39 -17.88
C LEU A 402 -14.91 11.16 -16.45
N VAL A 403 -13.61 10.99 -16.29
CA VAL A 403 -12.98 10.76 -14.98
C VAL A 403 -13.15 11.98 -14.07
N ALA A 404 -13.06 13.20 -14.59
CA ALA A 404 -13.32 14.42 -13.85
C ALA A 404 -14.76 14.44 -13.29
N ARG A 405 -15.75 14.15 -14.13
CA ARG A 405 -17.17 14.07 -13.72
C ARG A 405 -17.42 12.96 -12.72
N ILE A 406 -16.84 11.77 -12.92
CA ILE A 406 -16.93 10.65 -11.95
C ILE A 406 -16.36 11.04 -10.59
N LEU A 407 -15.19 11.71 -10.55
CA LEU A 407 -14.58 12.14 -9.30
C LEU A 407 -15.44 13.18 -8.54
N ALA A 408 -16.23 13.96 -9.25
CA ALA A 408 -17.17 14.90 -8.65
C ALA A 408 -18.39 14.21 -7.99
N LEU A 409 -18.80 13.04 -8.48
CA LEU A 409 -19.89 12.22 -7.90
C LEU A 409 -19.48 11.52 -6.60
N VAL A 410 -18.19 11.37 -6.32
CA VAL A 410 -17.73 10.55 -5.18
C VAL A 410 -18.23 11.12 -3.86
N PRO A 411 -19.00 10.35 -3.07
CA PRO A 411 -19.51 10.80 -1.77
C PRO A 411 -18.38 11.11 -0.77
N PRO A 412 -18.60 12.05 0.17
CA PRO A 412 -17.58 12.49 1.13
C PRO A 412 -17.12 11.40 2.11
N TRP A 413 -17.82 10.28 2.20
CA TRP A 413 -17.44 9.11 2.99
C TRP A 413 -16.70 8.03 2.17
N THR A 414 -16.57 8.17 0.85
CA THR A 414 -15.87 7.21 0.00
C THR A 414 -14.44 7.67 -0.29
N ARG A 415 -13.46 6.75 -0.24
CA ARG A 415 -12.05 7.03 -0.53
C ARG A 415 -11.67 6.57 -1.93
N VAL A 416 -11.15 7.44 -2.78
CA VAL A 416 -10.56 7.05 -4.08
C VAL A 416 -9.08 6.70 -3.90
N TYR A 417 -8.77 5.41 -3.94
CA TYR A 417 -7.40 4.90 -3.74
C TYR A 417 -6.52 5.11 -4.97
N ARG A 418 -7.05 4.86 -6.16
CA ARG A 418 -6.35 5.00 -7.45
C ARG A 418 -7.32 5.41 -8.55
N VAL A 419 -6.76 6.08 -9.58
CA VAL A 419 -7.50 6.51 -10.78
C VAL A 419 -6.95 5.85 -12.05
N GLN A 420 -5.87 5.07 -11.95
CA GLN A 420 -5.34 4.24 -13.05
C GLN A 420 -4.48 3.12 -12.50
N ARG A 421 -4.22 2.10 -13.31
CA ARG A 421 -3.30 0.98 -13.00
C ARG A 421 -1.84 1.40 -13.18
N ASP A 422 -0.94 0.75 -12.43
CA ASP A 422 0.52 0.98 -12.51
C ASP A 422 1.17 0.15 -13.65
N ILE A 423 0.47 -0.06 -14.76
CA ILE A 423 1.01 -0.77 -15.92
C ILE A 423 1.91 0.19 -16.69
N PRO A 424 3.16 -0.20 -17.04
CA PRO A 424 4.05 0.64 -17.82
C PRO A 424 3.44 1.00 -19.19
N MET A 425 3.51 2.28 -19.55
CA MET A 425 2.94 2.80 -20.81
C MET A 425 3.38 2.06 -22.07
N PRO A 426 4.65 1.59 -22.22
CA PRO A 426 5.05 0.82 -23.39
C PRO A 426 4.28 -0.50 -23.61
N LEU A 427 3.59 -1.02 -22.58
CA LEU A 427 2.74 -2.22 -22.68
C LEU A 427 1.30 -1.91 -23.09
N VAL A 428 0.91 -0.63 -23.05
CA VAL A 428 -0.44 -0.17 -23.36
C VAL A 428 -0.52 0.20 -24.83
N THR A 429 -1.36 -0.49 -25.59
CA THR A 429 -1.57 -0.23 -27.01
C THR A 429 -2.61 0.88 -27.23
N SER A 430 -3.66 0.93 -26.41
CA SER A 430 -4.72 1.94 -26.46
C SER A 430 -5.36 2.12 -25.08
N GLY A 431 -5.98 3.27 -24.83
CA GLY A 431 -6.61 3.66 -23.58
C GLY A 431 -5.88 4.84 -22.92
N VAL A 432 -5.46 4.71 -21.65
CA VAL A 432 -4.75 5.79 -20.94
C VAL A 432 -3.37 6.02 -21.52
N GLU A 433 -3.10 7.24 -22.03
CA GLU A 433 -1.82 7.59 -22.64
C GLU A 433 -0.80 8.17 -21.65
N LYS A 434 -1.24 8.74 -20.53
CA LYS A 434 -0.38 9.46 -19.58
C LYS A 434 -0.49 8.88 -18.17
N GLY A 435 0.63 8.75 -17.48
CA GLY A 435 0.72 8.19 -16.13
C GLY A 435 0.15 9.06 -15.00
N ASN A 436 -0.36 10.27 -15.28
CA ASN A 436 -0.87 11.26 -14.32
C ASN A 436 -2.37 11.57 -14.52
N LEU A 437 -3.18 10.60 -14.92
CA LEU A 437 -4.60 10.80 -15.23
C LEU A 437 -5.38 11.52 -14.09
N ARG A 438 -5.08 11.22 -12.81
CA ARG A 438 -5.72 11.91 -11.67
C ARG A 438 -5.44 13.42 -11.69
N GLU A 439 -4.22 13.83 -11.99
CA GLU A 439 -3.83 15.23 -12.03
C GLU A 439 -4.56 15.95 -13.19
N LEU A 440 -4.62 15.31 -14.36
CA LEU A 440 -5.35 15.83 -15.52
C LEU A 440 -6.85 15.95 -15.23
N ALA A 441 -7.46 14.94 -14.62
CA ALA A 441 -8.87 14.99 -14.23
C ALA A 441 -9.14 16.07 -13.18
N MET A 442 -8.26 16.29 -12.21
CA MET A 442 -8.40 17.36 -11.22
C MET A 442 -8.28 18.75 -11.85
N ALA A 443 -7.39 18.95 -12.84
CA ALA A 443 -7.31 20.19 -13.60
C ALA A 443 -8.61 20.42 -14.39
N ARG A 444 -9.12 19.39 -15.08
CA ARG A 444 -10.38 19.46 -15.82
C ARG A 444 -11.58 19.75 -14.90
N MET A 445 -11.61 19.19 -13.69
CA MET A 445 -12.63 19.54 -12.69
C MET A 445 -12.63 21.03 -12.33
N ALA A 446 -11.44 21.62 -12.14
CA ALA A 446 -11.31 23.04 -11.85
C ALA A 446 -11.87 23.91 -12.99
N GLU A 447 -11.60 23.55 -14.26
CA GLU A 447 -12.19 24.20 -15.44
C GLU A 447 -13.72 24.11 -15.47
N LEU A 448 -14.27 22.95 -15.03
CA LEU A 448 -15.72 22.72 -14.97
C LEU A 448 -16.39 23.31 -13.72
N GLY A 449 -15.63 23.95 -12.81
CA GLY A 449 -16.15 24.44 -11.53
C GLY A 449 -16.57 23.32 -10.56
N LEU A 450 -16.12 22.07 -10.78
CA LEU A 450 -16.44 20.90 -9.97
C LEU A 450 -15.42 20.70 -8.84
N LYS A 451 -15.84 19.99 -7.77
CA LYS A 451 -14.96 19.67 -6.62
C LYS A 451 -14.99 18.18 -6.32
N CYS A 452 -13.82 17.61 -6.08
CA CYS A 452 -13.67 16.25 -5.57
C CYS A 452 -13.74 16.26 -4.04
N ARG A 453 -14.73 15.58 -3.44
CA ARG A 453 -14.92 15.50 -1.99
C ARG A 453 -14.59 14.12 -1.40
N ASP A 454 -13.86 13.29 -2.15
CA ASP A 454 -13.42 12.00 -1.62
C ASP A 454 -12.52 12.17 -0.39
N VAL A 455 -12.51 11.16 0.48
CA VAL A 455 -11.72 11.14 1.73
C VAL A 455 -10.25 11.51 1.48
N ARG A 456 -9.63 11.01 0.40
CA ARG A 456 -8.22 11.25 0.09
C ARG A 456 -7.92 12.70 -0.30
N ALA A 457 -8.82 13.34 -1.05
CA ALA A 457 -8.66 14.74 -1.46
C ALA A 457 -8.69 15.68 -0.25
N ARG A 458 -9.44 15.31 0.79
CA ARG A 458 -9.69 16.11 2.00
C ARG A 458 -8.79 15.79 3.18
N GLU A 459 -8.05 14.66 3.18
CA GLU A 459 -7.28 14.22 4.35
C GLU A 459 -6.22 15.24 4.80
N ALA A 460 -6.20 15.56 6.09
CA ALA A 460 -5.30 16.54 6.70
C ALA A 460 -3.82 16.24 6.44
N GLY A 461 -3.42 14.97 6.36
CA GLY A 461 -2.04 14.58 6.05
C GLY A 461 -1.52 15.08 4.71
N MET A 462 -2.42 15.26 3.71
CA MET A 462 -2.08 15.88 2.43
C MET A 462 -2.08 17.42 2.52
N GLN A 463 -2.99 17.98 3.32
CA GLN A 463 -3.14 19.43 3.48
C GLN A 463 -2.10 20.02 4.45
N ASP A 464 -1.67 19.26 5.45
CA ASP A 464 -0.63 19.64 6.44
C ASP A 464 0.74 19.91 5.78
N ILE A 465 1.02 19.27 4.64
CA ILE A 465 2.20 19.58 3.81
C ILE A 465 2.22 21.07 3.40
N HIS A 466 1.04 21.72 3.35
CA HIS A 466 0.86 23.12 2.97
C HIS A 466 0.50 24.02 4.15
N ASN A 467 0.60 23.54 5.41
CA ASN A 467 0.30 24.29 6.65
C ASN A 467 -1.11 24.92 6.68
N ARG A 468 -2.12 24.24 6.13
CA ARG A 468 -3.48 24.77 5.98
C ARG A 468 -4.43 24.42 7.12
N VAL A 469 -4.02 23.59 8.09
CA VAL A 469 -4.94 23.03 9.09
C VAL A 469 -4.83 23.78 10.42
N SER A 470 -5.93 24.40 10.87
CA SER A 470 -6.05 25.02 12.18
C SER A 470 -6.91 24.15 13.13
N PRO A 471 -6.41 23.80 14.33
CA PRO A 471 -7.18 23.00 15.30
C PRO A 471 -8.45 23.68 15.83
N LYS A 472 -8.55 25.01 15.71
CA LYS A 472 -9.68 25.79 16.25
C LYS A 472 -10.96 25.68 15.40
N ASP A 473 -10.80 25.34 14.12
CA ASP A 473 -11.89 25.28 13.15
C ASP A 473 -12.38 23.84 12.90
N ILE A 474 -12.04 22.90 13.80
CA ILE A 474 -12.36 21.48 13.65
C ILE A 474 -13.66 21.14 14.38
N GLU A 475 -14.64 20.63 13.64
CA GLU A 475 -15.97 20.24 14.14
C GLU A 475 -16.22 18.74 13.93
N LEU A 476 -17.11 18.16 14.78
CA LEU A 476 -17.60 16.80 14.58
C LEU A 476 -18.78 16.84 13.59
N VAL A 477 -18.61 16.14 12.47
CA VAL A 477 -19.62 16.02 11.42
C VAL A 477 -20.14 14.58 11.38
N ARG A 478 -21.46 14.42 11.34
CA ARG A 478 -22.16 13.13 11.24
C ARG A 478 -22.86 13.04 9.88
N ARG A 479 -22.67 11.92 9.19
CA ARG A 479 -23.41 11.57 7.97
C ARG A 479 -23.96 10.16 8.08
N GLU A 480 -25.16 9.95 7.62
CA GLU A 480 -25.84 8.67 7.72
C GLU A 480 -26.38 8.23 6.37
N TYR A 481 -26.31 6.95 6.14
CA TYR A 481 -26.81 6.35 4.90
C TYR A 481 -27.08 4.85 5.06
N CYS A 482 -28.02 4.32 4.27
CA CYS A 482 -28.17 2.88 4.11
C CYS A 482 -27.11 2.35 3.12
N GLY A 483 -26.45 1.25 3.48
CA GLY A 483 -25.49 0.59 2.58
C GLY A 483 -25.49 -0.92 2.77
N ASN A 484 -25.72 -1.65 1.66
CA ASN A 484 -25.66 -3.11 1.62
C ASN A 484 -26.52 -3.76 2.72
N GLY A 485 -27.76 -3.26 2.88
CA GLY A 485 -28.75 -3.76 3.82
C GLY A 485 -28.55 -3.38 5.29
N GLY A 486 -27.54 -2.58 5.64
CA GLY A 486 -27.30 -2.08 7.00
C GLY A 486 -27.32 -0.55 7.06
N TRP A 487 -27.42 -0.03 8.29
CA TRP A 487 -27.34 1.40 8.56
C TRP A 487 -25.89 1.79 8.87
N GLU A 488 -25.38 2.79 8.18
CA GLU A 488 -24.00 3.28 8.30
C GLU A 488 -24.02 4.71 8.87
N THR A 489 -23.20 4.94 9.88
CA THR A 489 -22.94 6.29 10.41
C THR A 489 -21.46 6.61 10.18
N PHE A 490 -21.19 7.64 9.40
CA PHE A 490 -19.86 8.17 9.15
C PHE A 490 -19.65 9.39 10.04
N LEU A 491 -18.85 9.22 11.09
CA LEU A 491 -18.41 10.28 11.98
C LEU A 491 -17.08 10.81 11.51
N SER A 492 -16.91 12.12 11.48
CA SER A 492 -15.65 12.73 11.08
C SER A 492 -15.40 14.03 11.81
N TYR A 493 -14.14 14.28 12.17
CA TYR A 493 -13.66 15.60 12.54
C TYR A 493 -13.17 16.31 11.28
N GLU A 494 -13.79 17.45 10.95
CA GLU A 494 -13.55 18.19 9.71
C GLU A 494 -13.37 19.68 10.01
N ASP A 495 -12.62 20.38 9.16
CA ASP A 495 -12.70 21.82 8.99
C ASP A 495 -13.73 22.10 7.87
N PRO A 496 -14.96 22.53 8.17
CA PRO A 496 -16.00 22.71 7.16
C PRO A 496 -15.69 23.84 6.17
N LYS A 497 -14.94 24.87 6.61
CA LYS A 497 -14.62 26.05 5.78
C LYS A 497 -13.66 25.70 4.65
N GLN A 498 -12.65 24.85 4.97
CA GLN A 498 -11.64 24.43 4.04
C GLN A 498 -11.92 23.04 3.44
N ASP A 499 -12.96 22.35 3.90
CA ASP A 499 -13.30 20.95 3.55
C ASP A 499 -12.13 19.98 3.84
N ILE A 500 -11.49 20.12 5.01
CA ILE A 500 -10.34 19.30 5.44
C ILE A 500 -10.80 18.25 6.44
N LEU A 501 -10.44 16.99 6.20
CA LEU A 501 -10.77 15.83 7.04
C LEU A 501 -9.58 15.47 7.95
N VAL A 502 -9.78 15.58 9.26
CA VAL A 502 -8.76 15.27 10.28
C VAL A 502 -8.84 13.84 10.78
N GLY A 503 -10.05 13.32 10.97
CA GLY A 503 -10.23 11.94 11.39
C GLY A 503 -11.62 11.44 11.09
N LEU A 504 -11.78 10.13 10.99
CA LEU A 504 -13.05 9.49 10.68
C LEU A 504 -13.27 8.21 11.47
N LEU A 505 -14.55 7.85 11.64
CA LEU A 505 -14.99 6.56 12.12
C LEU A 505 -16.20 6.10 11.28
N ARG A 506 -16.20 4.81 10.90
CA ARG A 506 -17.36 4.16 10.26
C ARG A 506 -18.00 3.24 11.27
N LEU A 507 -19.22 3.56 11.65
CA LEU A 507 -20.06 2.75 12.50
C LEU A 507 -21.16 2.11 11.65
N ARG A 508 -21.42 0.81 11.85
CA ARG A 508 -22.50 0.08 11.20
C ARG A 508 -23.42 -0.57 12.23
N LYS A 509 -24.72 -0.34 12.13
CA LYS A 509 -25.71 -1.20 12.77
C LYS A 509 -25.82 -2.48 11.96
N LEU A 510 -25.44 -3.60 12.56
CA LEU A 510 -25.38 -4.88 11.85
C LEU A 510 -26.79 -5.39 11.49
N THR A 511 -26.87 -6.12 10.39
CA THR A 511 -28.11 -6.80 10.00
C THR A 511 -28.36 -8.02 10.88
N LYS A 512 -29.61 -8.47 10.97
CA LYS A 512 -29.97 -9.72 11.70
C LYS A 512 -29.23 -10.96 11.16
N LYS A 513 -28.62 -10.88 9.97
CA LYS A 513 -27.89 -11.97 9.32
C LYS A 513 -26.42 -12.04 9.73
N ALA A 514 -25.84 -10.98 10.30
CA ALA A 514 -24.42 -10.93 10.65
C ALA A 514 -23.98 -12.09 11.56
N GLY A 515 -24.77 -12.39 12.58
CA GLY A 515 -24.50 -13.49 13.53
C GLY A 515 -24.64 -14.91 12.98
N LYS A 516 -25.11 -15.09 11.72
CA LYS A 516 -25.17 -16.43 11.10
C LYS A 516 -23.78 -16.95 10.74
N ASN A 517 -22.90 -16.06 10.32
CA ASN A 517 -21.55 -16.40 9.88
C ASN A 517 -20.49 -16.21 10.98
N ASN A 518 -20.74 -15.36 11.98
CA ASN A 518 -19.82 -15.00 13.04
C ASN A 518 -20.56 -15.05 14.39
N ALA A 519 -20.25 -16.04 15.20
CA ALA A 519 -20.93 -16.28 16.48
C ALA A 519 -20.77 -15.09 17.45
N GLU A 520 -19.62 -14.41 17.37
CA GLU A 520 -19.28 -13.23 18.15
C GLU A 520 -20.20 -12.03 17.88
N LEU A 521 -20.88 -12.02 16.73
CA LEU A 521 -21.78 -10.95 16.29
C LEU A 521 -23.26 -11.29 16.47
N LYS A 522 -23.58 -12.29 17.31
CA LYS A 522 -24.97 -12.60 17.65
C LYS A 522 -25.59 -11.52 18.54
N GLY A 523 -26.88 -11.27 18.33
CA GLY A 523 -27.65 -10.29 19.11
C GLY A 523 -27.67 -8.90 18.47
N LYS A 524 -27.94 -7.88 19.30
CA LYS A 524 -27.96 -6.48 18.90
C LYS A 524 -26.55 -5.89 18.98
N VAL A 525 -25.82 -5.91 17.89
CA VAL A 525 -24.42 -5.48 17.82
C VAL A 525 -24.26 -4.33 16.83
N SER A 526 -23.48 -3.33 17.22
CA SER A 526 -22.92 -2.32 16.30
C SER A 526 -21.44 -2.55 16.09
N MET A 527 -20.96 -2.25 14.88
CA MET A 527 -19.58 -2.54 14.44
C MET A 527 -18.85 -1.27 14.03
N VAL A 528 -17.72 -1.01 14.65
CA VAL A 528 -16.75 -0.04 14.14
C VAL A 528 -15.91 -0.71 13.06
N ARG A 529 -16.07 -0.27 11.81
CA ARG A 529 -15.41 -0.84 10.63
C ARG A 529 -14.13 -0.11 10.24
N GLU A 530 -13.98 1.13 10.65
CA GLU A 530 -12.79 1.94 10.47
C GLU A 530 -12.70 3.00 11.55
N LEU A 531 -11.50 3.23 12.07
CA LEU A 531 -11.13 4.40 12.85
C LEU A 531 -9.77 4.88 12.34
N HIS A 532 -9.71 6.11 11.84
CA HIS A 532 -8.47 6.70 11.32
C HIS A 532 -8.38 8.18 11.68
N VAL A 533 -7.25 8.59 12.25
CA VAL A 533 -6.90 10.00 12.44
C VAL A 533 -5.70 10.31 11.55
N TYR A 534 -5.87 11.24 10.63
CA TYR A 534 -4.88 11.65 9.65
C TYR A 534 -3.85 12.61 10.25
N GLY A 535 -2.68 12.68 9.65
CA GLY A 535 -1.61 13.58 10.04
C GLY A 535 -0.24 12.90 9.98
N THR A 536 0.82 13.65 10.26
CA THR A 536 2.17 13.09 10.28
C THR A 536 2.26 11.97 11.32
N ALA A 537 2.84 10.83 10.93
CA ALA A 537 2.92 9.64 11.77
C ALA A 537 3.61 9.95 13.11
N VAL A 538 2.92 9.69 14.22
CA VAL A 538 3.43 9.72 15.57
C VAL A 538 3.52 8.27 16.07
N LYS A 539 4.58 7.92 16.81
CA LYS A 539 4.74 6.56 17.37
C LYS A 539 3.52 6.19 18.21
N VAL A 540 3.12 4.92 18.12
CA VAL A 540 2.04 4.40 18.96
C VAL A 540 2.39 4.62 20.44
N SER A 541 1.49 5.26 21.19
CA SER A 541 1.64 5.61 22.62
C SER A 541 2.48 6.86 22.93
N THR A 542 2.92 7.65 21.96
CA THR A 542 3.56 8.96 22.22
C THR A 542 2.63 10.13 21.89
N ARG A 543 2.79 11.26 22.58
CA ARG A 543 2.10 12.52 22.28
C ARG A 543 3.13 13.55 21.82
N GLU A 544 2.88 14.21 20.70
CA GLU A 544 3.71 15.32 20.21
C GLU A 544 2.84 16.57 20.07
N ALA A 545 3.26 17.68 20.69
CA ALA A 545 2.58 18.96 20.57
C ALA A 545 2.59 19.42 19.10
N GLY A 546 1.46 19.95 18.62
CA GLY A 546 1.34 20.45 17.24
C GLY A 546 0.86 19.44 16.20
N ARG A 547 0.75 18.12 16.50
CA ARG A 547 0.29 17.09 15.55
C ARG A 547 -1.10 16.59 15.88
N PHE A 548 -1.93 16.28 14.85
CA PHE A 548 -3.31 15.83 15.03
C PHE A 548 -3.43 14.42 15.58
N GLN A 549 -2.51 13.51 15.24
CA GLN A 549 -2.49 12.18 15.83
C GLN A 549 -2.23 12.27 17.35
N HIS A 550 -2.99 11.53 18.16
CA HIS A 550 -2.93 11.47 19.62
C HIS A 550 -3.42 12.74 20.38
N ARG A 551 -4.17 13.65 19.75
CA ARG A 551 -4.90 14.74 20.42
C ARG A 551 -6.25 14.33 21.03
N GLY A 552 -6.57 13.03 21.03
CA GLY A 552 -7.82 12.53 21.61
C GLY A 552 -8.97 12.36 20.61
N TYR A 553 -8.84 12.80 19.36
CA TYR A 553 -9.90 12.66 18.34
C TYR A 553 -10.36 11.21 18.15
N GLY A 554 -9.45 10.23 18.18
CA GLY A 554 -9.82 8.83 18.07
C GLY A 554 -10.68 8.34 19.24
N ALA A 555 -10.35 8.72 20.47
CA ALA A 555 -11.14 8.38 21.66
C ALA A 555 -12.50 9.09 21.66
N ALA A 556 -12.54 10.35 21.23
CA ALA A 556 -13.80 11.11 21.10
C ALA A 556 -14.73 10.49 20.05
N LEU A 557 -14.20 10.10 18.88
CA LEU A 557 -14.98 9.36 17.86
C LEU A 557 -15.53 8.04 18.39
N MET A 558 -14.72 7.28 19.15
CA MET A 558 -15.16 6.02 19.76
C MET A 558 -16.27 6.25 20.80
N LYS A 559 -16.12 7.27 21.66
CA LYS A 559 -17.13 7.62 22.69
C LYS A 559 -18.48 7.99 22.04
N GLU A 560 -18.45 8.78 20.97
CA GLU A 560 -19.68 9.14 20.24
C GLU A 560 -20.28 7.93 19.51
N ALA A 561 -19.44 7.08 18.92
CA ALA A 561 -19.92 5.82 18.31
C ALA A 561 -20.56 4.88 19.33
N GLU A 562 -20.01 4.77 20.56
CA GLU A 562 -20.58 4.00 21.67
C GLU A 562 -21.94 4.58 22.09
N ARG A 563 -22.06 5.91 22.19
CA ARG A 563 -23.33 6.58 22.48
C ARG A 563 -24.41 6.26 21.41
N ILE A 564 -24.08 6.45 20.13
CA ILE A 564 -24.99 6.15 19.02
C ILE A 564 -25.38 4.68 19.02
N ALA A 565 -24.44 3.77 19.23
CA ALA A 565 -24.70 2.34 19.25
C ALA A 565 -25.68 1.95 20.37
N ARG A 566 -25.51 2.49 21.58
CA ARG A 566 -26.35 2.21 22.72
C ARG A 566 -27.71 2.92 22.59
N ASP A 567 -27.71 4.25 22.43
CA ASP A 567 -28.89 5.09 22.60
C ASP A 567 -29.78 5.12 21.34
N GLU A 568 -29.20 5.00 20.14
CA GLU A 568 -29.93 5.12 18.88
C GLU A 568 -30.10 3.77 18.15
N HIS A 569 -29.05 2.92 18.16
CA HIS A 569 -29.16 1.59 17.55
C HIS A 569 -29.79 0.56 18.48
N GLY A 570 -29.85 0.82 19.81
CA GLY A 570 -30.26 -0.14 20.82
C GLY A 570 -29.36 -1.36 20.90
N SER A 571 -28.06 -1.17 20.63
CA SER A 571 -27.08 -2.25 20.68
C SER A 571 -26.57 -2.47 22.10
N ILE A 572 -26.49 -3.73 22.51
CA ILE A 572 -25.93 -4.15 23.80
C ILE A 572 -24.44 -4.42 23.76
N LYS A 573 -23.88 -4.48 22.56
CA LYS A 573 -22.46 -4.77 22.32
C LYS A 573 -21.92 -3.94 21.18
N MET A 574 -20.73 -3.39 21.38
CA MET A 574 -19.90 -2.80 20.33
C MET A 574 -18.80 -3.77 19.94
N ALA A 575 -18.64 -4.04 18.66
CA ALA A 575 -17.51 -4.79 18.11
C ALA A 575 -16.65 -3.88 17.22
N VAL A 576 -15.38 -4.18 17.09
CA VAL A 576 -14.41 -3.45 16.25
C VAL A 576 -13.61 -4.44 15.45
N ILE A 577 -13.60 -4.31 14.12
CA ILE A 577 -12.60 -4.99 13.30
C ILE A 577 -11.29 -4.22 13.37
N SER A 578 -10.38 -4.67 14.21
CA SER A 578 -9.11 -3.98 14.47
C SER A 578 -7.97 -4.59 13.66
N GLY A 579 -7.05 -3.75 13.18
CA GLY A 579 -5.74 -4.27 12.79
C GLY A 579 -5.04 -4.91 13.98
N VAL A 580 -4.33 -6.00 13.76
CA VAL A 580 -3.66 -6.78 14.82
C VAL A 580 -2.81 -5.89 15.73
N GLY A 581 -1.98 -5.02 15.14
CA GLY A 581 -1.11 -4.12 15.88
C GLY A 581 -1.81 -2.94 16.59
N THR A 582 -3.15 -2.81 16.46
CA THR A 582 -3.93 -1.76 17.12
C THR A 582 -4.78 -2.26 18.30
N ARG A 583 -4.82 -3.57 18.56
CA ARG A 583 -5.65 -4.17 19.62
C ARG A 583 -5.40 -3.56 21.00
N ASN A 584 -4.14 -3.24 21.33
CA ASN A 584 -3.80 -2.60 22.61
C ASN A 584 -4.38 -1.17 22.75
N TYR A 585 -4.64 -0.47 21.65
CA TYR A 585 -5.34 0.80 21.70
C TYR A 585 -6.79 0.61 22.17
N TYR A 586 -7.49 -0.40 21.66
CA TYR A 586 -8.86 -0.71 22.06
C TYR A 586 -8.96 -1.27 23.47
N ARG A 587 -7.97 -2.08 23.94
CA ARG A 587 -7.90 -2.52 25.35
C ARG A 587 -7.86 -1.33 26.33
N LYS A 588 -7.14 -0.25 25.99
CA LYS A 588 -7.13 0.99 26.79
C LYS A 588 -8.48 1.72 26.82
N LEU A 589 -9.39 1.43 25.89
CA LEU A 589 -10.77 1.94 25.86
C LEU A 589 -11.78 0.97 26.49
N GLY A 590 -11.33 -0.11 27.12
CA GLY A 590 -12.16 -1.10 27.78
C GLY A 590 -12.72 -2.18 26.86
N TYR A 591 -12.10 -2.42 25.71
CA TYR A 591 -12.44 -3.52 24.81
C TYR A 591 -11.60 -4.75 25.09
N GLU A 592 -12.18 -5.91 24.93
CA GLU A 592 -11.51 -7.21 25.06
C GLU A 592 -11.49 -7.96 23.73
N LEU A 593 -10.56 -8.90 23.57
CA LEU A 593 -10.48 -9.73 22.37
C LEU A 593 -11.58 -10.81 22.41
N ASP A 594 -12.45 -10.81 21.41
CA ASP A 594 -13.59 -11.70 21.24
C ASP A 594 -13.53 -12.31 19.83
N GLY A 595 -12.94 -13.49 19.75
CA GLY A 595 -12.56 -14.08 18.47
C GLY A 595 -11.63 -13.18 17.67
N PRO A 596 -11.98 -12.81 16.43
CA PRO A 596 -11.16 -11.89 15.62
C PRO A 596 -11.41 -10.40 15.93
N TYR A 597 -12.38 -10.06 16.76
CA TYR A 597 -12.82 -8.70 17.04
C TYR A 597 -12.32 -8.18 18.39
N MET A 598 -12.30 -6.88 18.55
CA MET A 598 -12.28 -6.25 19.87
C MET A 598 -13.73 -5.89 20.23
N SER A 599 -14.23 -6.35 21.37
CA SER A 599 -15.62 -6.17 21.78
C SER A 599 -15.75 -5.53 23.16
N LYS A 600 -16.85 -4.81 23.38
CA LYS A 600 -17.19 -4.16 24.65
C LYS A 600 -18.70 -4.24 24.86
N SER A 601 -19.17 -4.61 26.07
CA SER A 601 -20.56 -4.44 26.48
C SER A 601 -20.90 -2.97 26.55
N LEU A 602 -22.13 -2.63 26.15
CA LEU A 602 -22.71 -1.28 26.23
C LEU A 602 -23.79 -1.19 27.30
N GLU A 603 -24.05 -2.30 28.01
CA GLU A 603 -24.96 -2.35 29.15
C GLU A 603 -24.40 -1.63 30.37
#